data_7ca8cd8759ac202414f4b10a063afc8d
#
_entry.id   7ca8cd8759ac202414f4b10a063afc8d
#
_cell.length_a   1.000
_cell.length_b   1.000
_cell.length_c   1.000
_cell.angle_alpha   90.00
_cell.angle_beta   90.00
_cell.angle_gamma   90.00
#
_symmetry.space_group_name_H-M   'P 1'
#
loop_
_entity.id
_entity.type
_entity.pdbx_description
1 polymer ?
#
loop_
_entity_poly.entity_id
_entity_poly.type
_entity_poly.pdbx_seq_one_letter_code
_entity_poly.pdbx_strand_id
1 'polypeptide(L)'
;NGGWPGLLVPISSINKVGQVGQLNYSSSKVATALFPKILIGEFMMRGIKNIRVVGIAPGYASTPLLENMNQDILDSLIKDIHLGRLVEPLEISSLIMHCAENEAINATTIEITGGICFQGAVAK
;
A
#
# COMPACT_ATOMS: atom_id res chain seq x y z
N ASN A 1 4.39 -1.69 25.41
CA ASN A 1 3.26 -2.62 25.40
C ASN A 1 3.44 -3.79 26.38
N GLY A 2 4.27 -3.63 27.40
CA GLY A 2 4.44 -4.63 28.44
C GLY A 2 5.06 -5.96 27.98
N GLY A 3 5.76 -5.96 26.85
CA GLY A 3 6.39 -7.17 26.33
C GLY A 3 5.55 -7.97 25.36
N TRP A 4 4.30 -7.58 25.15
CA TRP A 4 3.45 -8.25 24.16
C TRP A 4 3.91 -7.91 22.75
N PRO A 5 3.95 -8.89 21.84
CA PRO A 5 4.30 -8.58 20.45
C PRO A 5 3.23 -7.69 19.80
N GLY A 6 3.69 -6.74 19.04
CA GLY A 6 2.80 -5.80 18.34
C GLY A 6 3.11 -5.71 16.88
N LEU A 7 2.11 -5.29 16.12
CA LEU A 7 2.25 -5.03 14.69
C LEU A 7 1.59 -3.70 14.38
N LEU A 8 2.39 -2.77 13.84
CA LEU A 8 1.88 -1.51 13.30
C LEU A 8 1.71 -1.67 11.80
N VAL A 9 0.54 -1.29 11.31
CA VAL A 9 0.22 -1.41 9.87
C VAL A 9 -0.18 -0.04 9.35
N PRO A 10 0.80 0.81 8.98
CA PRO A 10 0.46 2.05 8.31
C PRO A 10 -0.11 1.77 6.94
N ILE A 11 -1.22 2.41 6.63
CA ILE A 11 -1.89 2.24 5.34
C ILE A 11 -1.75 3.52 4.56
N SER A 12 -1.13 3.46 3.40
CA SER A 12 -1.04 4.57 2.49
C SER A 12 -2.04 4.37 1.36
N SER A 13 -2.20 5.39 0.55
CA SER A 13 -3.07 5.32 -0.61
C SER A 13 -2.39 5.98 -1.80
N ILE A 14 -2.34 5.28 -2.91
CA ILE A 14 -1.81 5.87 -4.12
C ILE A 14 -2.74 6.92 -4.71
N ASN A 15 -3.99 6.99 -4.26
CA ASN A 15 -4.96 7.97 -4.74
C ASN A 15 -4.55 9.40 -4.44
N LYS A 16 -3.81 9.62 -3.37
CA LYS A 16 -3.35 10.97 -3.01
C LYS A 16 -2.19 11.44 -3.86
N VAL A 17 -1.61 10.55 -4.63
CA VAL A 17 -0.33 10.78 -5.30
C VAL A 17 -0.50 10.91 -6.80
N GLY A 18 -1.56 10.36 -7.36
CA GLY A 18 -1.69 10.20 -8.79
C GLY A 18 -2.19 11.39 -9.57
N GLN A 19 -2.47 12.52 -8.93
CA GLN A 19 -3.15 13.60 -9.63
C GLN A 19 -2.24 14.69 -10.18
N VAL A 20 -0.98 14.73 -9.81
CA VAL A 20 -0.08 15.82 -10.17
C VAL A 20 1.17 15.34 -10.91
N GLY A 21 1.03 14.31 -11.70
CA GLY A 21 2.11 13.85 -12.54
C GLY A 21 3.03 12.81 -11.88
N GLN A 22 3.89 12.25 -12.71
CA GLN A 22 4.70 11.09 -12.35
C GLN A 22 5.73 11.37 -11.26
N LEU A 23 6.25 12.58 -11.21
CA LEU A 23 7.27 12.92 -10.23
C LEU A 23 6.73 12.85 -8.81
N ASN A 24 5.53 13.39 -8.59
CA ASN A 24 4.89 13.35 -7.27
C ASN A 24 4.54 11.93 -6.87
N TYR A 25 4.06 11.12 -7.82
CA TYR A 25 3.78 9.72 -7.57
C TYR A 25 5.04 8.98 -7.12
N SER A 26 6.12 9.13 -7.87
CA SER A 26 7.38 8.45 -7.56
C SER A 26 7.94 8.88 -6.21
N SER A 27 7.91 10.17 -5.91
CA SER A 27 8.41 10.68 -4.63
C SER A 27 7.62 10.14 -3.45
N SER A 28 6.29 10.15 -3.56
CA SER A 28 5.43 9.65 -2.48
C SER A 28 5.54 8.15 -2.32
N LYS A 29 5.72 7.41 -3.41
CA LYS A 29 5.93 5.97 -3.35
C LYS A 29 7.22 5.63 -2.62
N VAL A 30 8.30 6.36 -2.89
CA VAL A 30 9.57 6.17 -2.19
C VAL A 30 9.40 6.46 -0.70
N ALA A 31 8.76 7.57 -0.34
CA ALA A 31 8.53 7.92 1.06
C ALA A 31 7.70 6.85 1.77
N THR A 32 6.64 6.36 1.14
CA THR A 32 5.80 5.31 1.70
C THR A 32 6.59 4.02 1.90
N ALA A 33 7.41 3.65 0.95
CA ALA A 33 8.21 2.43 1.04
C ALA A 33 9.25 2.50 2.16
N LEU A 34 9.78 3.69 2.42
CA LEU A 34 10.83 3.87 3.43
C LEU A 34 10.30 4.00 4.86
N PHE A 35 9.04 4.38 5.03
CA PHE A 35 8.50 4.66 6.36
C PHE A 35 8.65 3.50 7.34
N PRO A 36 8.29 2.25 7.00
CA PRO A 36 8.49 1.14 7.92
C PRO A 36 9.95 0.92 8.28
N LYS A 37 10.86 1.10 7.32
CA LYS A 37 12.30 0.92 7.56
C LYS A 37 12.85 1.99 8.51
N ILE A 38 12.39 3.22 8.35
CA ILE A 38 12.79 4.31 9.24
C ILE A 38 12.32 4.04 10.66
N LEU A 39 11.07 3.61 10.80
CA LEU A 39 10.49 3.36 12.11
C LEU A 39 11.17 2.18 12.80
N ILE A 40 11.43 1.11 12.08
CA ILE A 40 12.15 -0.04 12.63
C ILE A 40 13.59 0.36 13.00
N GLY A 41 14.23 1.20 12.21
CA GLY A 41 15.55 1.73 12.55
C GLY A 41 15.54 2.47 13.89
N GLU A 42 14.53 3.30 14.13
CA GLU A 42 14.34 3.97 15.41
C GLU A 42 14.15 2.97 16.56
N PHE A 43 13.34 1.94 16.33
CA PHE A 43 13.12 0.90 17.33
C PHE A 43 14.40 0.16 17.67
N MET A 44 15.21 -0.15 16.67
CA MET A 44 16.50 -0.81 16.89
C MET A 44 17.43 0.06 17.75
N MET A 45 17.47 1.36 17.49
CA MET A 45 18.28 2.27 18.27
C MET A 45 17.81 2.36 19.73
N ARG A 46 16.55 2.15 19.96
CA ARG A 46 15.96 2.22 21.31
C ARG A 46 15.83 0.88 21.99
N GLY A 47 16.28 -0.20 21.35
CA GLY A 47 16.20 -1.55 21.91
C GLY A 47 14.79 -2.12 21.94
N ILE A 48 13.88 -1.59 21.14
CA ILE A 48 12.51 -2.09 21.02
C ILE A 48 12.49 -3.21 20.00
N LYS A 49 12.21 -4.44 20.42
CA LYS A 49 12.29 -5.62 19.57
C LYS A 49 10.97 -6.35 19.40
N ASN A 50 9.94 -5.94 20.08
CA ASN A 50 8.66 -6.66 20.11
C ASN A 50 7.59 -6.00 19.27
N ILE A 51 7.95 -5.05 18.42
CA ILE A 51 7.01 -4.36 17.52
C ILE A 51 7.54 -4.46 16.11
N ARG A 52 6.70 -4.95 15.21
CA ARG A 52 6.98 -5.00 13.78
C ARG A 52 6.22 -3.88 13.08
N VAL A 53 6.69 -3.46 11.92
CA VAL A 53 6.02 -2.43 11.12
C VAL A 53 5.95 -2.92 9.68
N VAL A 54 4.73 -3.08 9.18
CA VAL A 54 4.49 -3.49 7.80
C VAL A 54 3.50 -2.52 7.19
N GLY A 55 3.96 -1.74 6.23
CA GLY A 55 3.10 -0.83 5.50
C GLY A 55 2.30 -1.56 4.43
N ILE A 56 1.08 -1.11 4.22
CA ILE A 56 0.22 -1.60 3.14
C ILE A 56 -0.09 -0.43 2.23
N ALA A 57 0.16 -0.61 0.95
CA ALA A 57 -0.11 0.40 -0.07
C ALA A 57 -1.15 -0.16 -1.04
N PRO A 58 -2.45 -0.01 -0.74
CA PRO A 58 -3.48 -0.50 -1.62
C PRO A 58 -3.62 0.38 -2.86
N GLY A 59 -4.03 -0.23 -3.95
CA GLY A 59 -4.45 0.49 -5.14
C GLY A 59 -5.91 0.92 -5.03
N TYR A 60 -6.58 0.91 -6.17
CA TYR A 60 -8.00 1.26 -6.20
C TYR A 60 -8.83 0.11 -5.66
N ALA A 61 -9.46 0.33 -4.50
CA ALA A 61 -10.27 -0.68 -3.85
C ALA A 61 -11.74 -0.50 -4.21
N SER A 62 -12.45 -1.61 -4.30
CA SER A 62 -13.88 -1.62 -4.55
C SER A 62 -14.60 -1.07 -3.33
N THR A 63 -15.02 0.19 -3.41
CA THR A 63 -15.75 0.89 -2.35
C THR A 63 -16.99 1.52 -2.97
N PRO A 64 -18.01 1.85 -2.16
CA PRO A 64 -19.18 2.53 -2.71
C PRO A 64 -18.84 3.81 -3.47
N LEU A 65 -17.81 4.54 -3.02
CA LEU A 65 -17.39 5.76 -3.70
C LEU A 65 -16.91 5.47 -5.13
N LEU A 66 -16.08 4.47 -5.31
CA LEU A 66 -15.57 4.11 -6.64
C LEU A 66 -16.65 3.42 -7.48
N GLU A 67 -17.46 2.55 -6.87
CA GLU A 67 -18.51 1.84 -7.58
C GLU A 67 -19.59 2.79 -8.11
N ASN A 68 -19.82 3.91 -7.43
CA ASN A 68 -20.80 4.91 -7.85
C ASN A 68 -20.21 6.00 -8.74
N MET A 69 -18.95 5.87 -9.09
CA MET A 69 -18.27 6.82 -9.96
C MET A 69 -18.77 6.69 -11.39
N ASN A 70 -18.61 7.75 -12.18
CA ASN A 70 -18.91 7.70 -13.60
C ASN A 70 -18.19 6.52 -14.25
N GLN A 71 -18.92 5.74 -15.06
CA GLN A 71 -18.38 4.51 -15.65
C GLN A 71 -17.15 4.76 -16.53
N ASP A 72 -17.13 5.87 -17.26
CA ASP A 72 -15.99 6.19 -18.11
C ASP A 72 -14.72 6.44 -17.29
N ILE A 73 -14.88 7.11 -16.15
CA ILE A 73 -13.76 7.36 -15.24
C ILE A 73 -13.30 6.05 -14.62
N LEU A 74 -14.23 5.21 -14.20
CA LEU A 74 -13.92 3.92 -13.61
C LEU A 74 -13.19 3.02 -14.61
N ASP A 75 -13.68 2.96 -15.84
CA ASP A 75 -13.03 2.19 -16.90
C ASP A 75 -11.61 2.70 -17.16
N SER A 76 -11.42 4.00 -17.09
CA SER A 76 -10.10 4.60 -17.25
C SER A 76 -9.13 4.17 -16.16
N LEU A 77 -9.60 4.08 -14.91
CA LEU A 77 -8.79 3.58 -13.80
C LEU A 77 -8.44 2.10 -13.99
N ILE A 78 -9.44 1.30 -14.34
CA ILE A 78 -9.27 -0.16 -14.48
C ILE A 78 -8.29 -0.49 -15.60
N LYS A 79 -8.21 0.34 -16.63
CA LYS A 79 -7.27 0.16 -17.72
C LYS A 79 -5.82 0.08 -17.28
N ASP A 80 -5.47 0.79 -16.22
CA ASP A 80 -4.11 0.82 -15.70
C ASP A 80 -3.82 -0.33 -14.74
N ILE A 81 -4.79 -1.18 -14.46
CA ILE A 81 -4.64 -2.31 -13.56
C ILE A 81 -4.47 -3.58 -14.38
N HIS A 82 -3.34 -4.26 -14.22
CA HIS A 82 -3.04 -5.46 -14.99
C HIS A 82 -4.12 -6.54 -14.83
N LEU A 83 -4.61 -6.75 -13.61
CA LEU A 83 -5.68 -7.73 -13.38
C LEU A 83 -7.02 -7.31 -13.97
N GLY A 84 -7.19 -6.05 -14.36
CA GLY A 84 -8.41 -5.59 -15.00
C GLY A 84 -9.60 -5.44 -14.08
N ARG A 85 -9.36 -5.30 -12.79
CA ARG A 85 -10.42 -5.11 -11.79
C ARG A 85 -9.88 -4.37 -10.58
N LEU A 86 -10.79 -3.83 -9.79
CA LEU A 86 -10.46 -3.20 -8.52
C LEU A 86 -10.03 -4.27 -7.50
N VAL A 87 -9.27 -3.84 -6.50
CA VAL A 87 -8.92 -4.68 -5.36
C VAL A 87 -10.13 -4.80 -4.44
N GLU A 88 -10.41 -5.99 -3.96
CA GLU A 88 -11.50 -6.20 -3.02
C GLU A 88 -11.03 -5.93 -1.59
N PRO A 89 -11.87 -5.32 -0.75
CA PRO A 89 -11.50 -5.08 0.66
C PRO A 89 -11.06 -6.33 1.40
N LEU A 90 -11.67 -7.48 1.09
CA LEU A 90 -11.27 -8.75 1.72
C LEU A 90 -9.86 -9.16 1.33
N GLU A 91 -9.39 -8.78 0.15
CA GLU A 91 -8.02 -9.07 -0.25
C GLU A 91 -7.02 -8.29 0.59
N ILE A 92 -7.35 -7.04 0.92
CA ILE A 92 -6.52 -6.21 1.80
C ILE A 92 -6.51 -6.80 3.21
N SER A 93 -7.67 -7.18 3.73
CA SER A 93 -7.78 -7.80 5.05
C SER A 93 -7.00 -9.11 5.13
N SER A 94 -7.06 -9.91 4.08
CA SER A 94 -6.33 -11.17 3.99
C SER A 94 -4.80 -10.93 4.05
N LEU A 95 -4.33 -9.91 3.37
CA LEU A 95 -2.92 -9.55 3.43
C LEU A 95 -2.50 -9.12 4.83
N ILE A 96 -3.31 -8.30 5.48
CA ILE A 96 -3.00 -7.83 6.84
C ILE A 96 -2.94 -9.01 7.81
N MET A 97 -3.87 -9.95 7.70
CA MET A 97 -3.86 -11.15 8.52
C MET A 97 -2.62 -12.01 8.27
N HIS A 98 -2.21 -12.15 7.01
CA HIS A 98 -0.99 -12.87 6.68
C HIS A 98 0.24 -12.19 7.30
N CYS A 99 0.31 -10.88 7.23
CA CYS A 99 1.40 -10.13 7.86
C CYS A 99 1.43 -10.32 9.38
N ALA A 100 0.25 -10.39 9.99
CA ALA A 100 0.16 -10.63 11.43
C ALA A 100 0.69 -12.02 11.81
N GLU A 101 0.43 -13.01 10.98
CA GLU A 101 0.80 -14.40 11.25
C GLU A 101 2.24 -14.74 10.85
N ASN A 102 2.79 -14.02 9.88
CA ASN A 102 4.14 -14.29 9.36
C ASN A 102 5.12 -13.27 9.92
N GLU A 103 5.76 -13.64 11.02
CA GLU A 103 6.64 -12.73 11.77
C GLU A 103 7.90 -12.31 11.00
N ALA A 104 8.26 -12.99 9.94
CA ALA A 104 9.41 -12.63 9.14
C ALA A 104 9.15 -11.39 8.28
N ILE A 105 7.88 -11.03 8.07
CA ILE A 105 7.52 -9.83 7.32
C ILE A 105 7.63 -8.62 8.25
N ASN A 106 8.58 -7.76 7.98
CA ASN A 106 8.86 -6.61 8.84
C ASN A 106 9.65 -5.56 8.07
N ALA A 107 9.51 -4.30 8.45
CA ALA A 107 10.27 -3.18 7.90
C ALA A 107 10.11 -3.05 6.38
N THR A 108 8.92 -3.28 5.90
CA THR A 108 8.65 -3.24 4.46
C THR A 108 7.24 -2.69 4.22
N THR A 109 7.02 -2.23 3.01
CA THR A 109 5.69 -1.84 2.53
C THR A 109 5.31 -2.76 1.39
N ILE A 110 4.12 -3.35 1.47
CA ILE A 110 3.62 -4.27 0.46
C ILE A 110 2.54 -3.57 -0.35
N GLU A 111 2.74 -3.52 -1.65
CA GLU A 111 1.74 -2.99 -2.56
C GLU A 111 0.72 -4.08 -2.87
N ILE A 112 -0.56 -3.71 -2.79
CA ILE A 112 -1.64 -4.60 -3.17
C ILE A 112 -2.57 -3.83 -4.10
N THR A 113 -2.28 -3.90 -5.38
CA THR A 113 -2.88 -3.02 -6.39
C THR A 113 -3.51 -3.76 -7.55
N GLY A 114 -3.27 -5.05 -7.66
CA GLY A 114 -3.62 -5.80 -8.87
C GLY A 114 -2.65 -5.53 -10.03
N GLY A 115 -1.55 -4.82 -9.75
CA GLY A 115 -0.56 -4.48 -10.75
C GLY A 115 -0.91 -3.19 -11.48
N ILE A 116 -0.75 -2.06 -10.81
CA ILE A 116 -1.00 -0.77 -11.45
C ILE A 116 0.21 -0.38 -12.29
N CYS A 117 -0.05 -0.05 -13.55
CA CYS A 117 0.98 0.38 -14.48
C CYS A 117 0.42 1.55 -15.29
N PHE A 118 0.94 2.73 -15.05
CA PHE A 118 0.49 3.90 -15.79
C PHE A 118 1.07 3.83 -17.20
N GLN A 119 0.19 3.59 -18.18
CA GLN A 119 0.60 3.35 -19.55
C GLN A 119 1.45 4.49 -20.13
N GLY A 120 1.14 5.71 -19.75
CA GLY A 120 1.94 6.86 -20.17
C GLY A 120 3.36 6.86 -19.65
N ALA A 121 3.62 6.17 -18.55
CA ALA A 121 4.94 6.07 -17.95
C ALA A 121 5.77 4.93 -18.54
N VAL A 122 5.11 3.92 -19.11
CA VAL A 122 5.76 2.70 -19.58
C VAL A 122 5.90 2.65 -21.09
N ALA A 123 5.10 3.39 -21.80
CA ALA A 123 5.06 3.36 -23.27
C ALA A 123 6.30 3.96 -23.92
N LYS A 124 7.30 4.23 -23.19
CA LYS A 124 8.59 4.72 -23.69
C LYS A 124 9.64 3.63 -23.51
#